data_9438f781d8761b330ab3aa55c19a254a
#
_entry.id   9438f781d8761b330ab3aa55c19a254a
#
_cell.length_a   1.000
_cell.length_b   1.000
_cell.length_c   1.000
_cell.angle_alpha   90.00
_cell.angle_beta   90.00
_cell.angle_gamma   90.00
#
_symmetry.space_group_name_H-M   'P 1'
#
loop_
_entity.id
_entity.type
_entity.pdbx_description
1 polymer ?
#
loop_
_entity_poly.entity_id
_entity_poly.type
_entity_poly.pdbx_seq_one_letter_code
_entity_poly.pdbx_strand_id
1 'polypeptide(L)'
;MTVKTSRSTYCAEKVIVTAGSWIGRFLPPAYAHLFKVYRQLMYWFDIREDCRPTFAPPGFPIFIWIFAKGGEFGFYGFPTLDGKTIKIATEQLTAITDPDYVQRAVSTEEEQSMYKDYVRDRLPGISDRCGAAASCLYTTTPDSNFVIDVHPDNDRIMIASACSGHGFKHSAAIGEALAEQVIHGKSKIDVSSFSMKRFKDLIQ
;
A
#
# COMPACT_ATOMS: atom_id res chain seq x y z
N MET A 1 10.41 -22.62 -17.34
CA MET A 1 10.53 -21.15 -17.55
C MET A 1 11.91 -20.67 -17.10
N THR A 2 12.39 -19.57 -17.66
CA THR A 2 13.70 -19.01 -17.31
C THR A 2 13.52 -17.56 -16.85
N VAL A 3 14.01 -17.25 -15.65
CA VAL A 3 14.04 -15.90 -15.10
C VAL A 3 15.50 -15.43 -15.08
N LYS A 4 15.79 -14.35 -15.82
CA LYS A 4 17.12 -13.72 -15.84
C LYS A 4 17.13 -12.49 -14.95
N THR A 5 18.13 -12.37 -14.11
CA THR A 5 18.40 -11.20 -13.28
C THR A 5 19.78 -10.63 -13.61
N SER A 6 20.13 -9.48 -13.04
CA SER A 6 21.48 -8.92 -13.17
C SER A 6 22.58 -9.79 -12.54
N ARG A 7 22.22 -10.76 -11.69
CA ARG A 7 23.17 -11.61 -10.96
C ARG A 7 23.18 -13.06 -11.43
N SER A 8 22.03 -13.60 -11.87
CA SER A 8 21.88 -15.04 -12.14
C SER A 8 20.71 -15.34 -13.07
N THR A 9 20.72 -16.58 -13.60
CA THR A 9 19.60 -17.15 -14.34
C THR A 9 19.01 -18.28 -13.54
N TYR A 10 17.69 -18.29 -13.40
CA TYR A 10 16.93 -19.29 -12.67
C TYR A 10 16.01 -20.04 -13.62
N CYS A 11 15.88 -21.34 -13.42
CA CYS A 11 14.92 -22.19 -14.14
C CYS A 11 13.87 -22.71 -13.16
N ALA A 12 12.61 -22.61 -13.53
CA ALA A 12 11.48 -23.08 -12.74
C ALA A 12 10.34 -23.56 -13.64
N GLU A 13 9.48 -24.40 -13.13
CA GLU A 13 8.25 -24.82 -13.84
C GLU A 13 7.22 -23.70 -13.86
N LYS A 14 7.04 -23.02 -12.71
CA LYS A 14 6.13 -21.90 -12.53
C LYS A 14 6.83 -20.71 -11.86
N VAL A 15 6.30 -19.52 -12.04
CA VAL A 15 6.80 -18.27 -11.46
C VAL A 15 5.63 -17.50 -10.85
N ILE A 16 5.84 -16.96 -9.66
CA ILE A 16 4.92 -16.01 -9.03
C ILE A 16 5.56 -14.62 -9.08
N VAL A 17 4.87 -13.66 -9.68
CA VAL A 17 5.32 -12.27 -9.78
C VAL A 17 4.60 -11.44 -8.71
N THR A 18 5.37 -10.99 -7.72
CA THR A 18 4.90 -10.14 -6.60
C THR A 18 5.67 -8.82 -6.60
N ALA A 19 5.73 -8.16 -7.76
CA ALA A 19 6.64 -7.04 -8.02
C ALA A 19 6.16 -5.69 -7.44
N GLY A 20 5.12 -5.68 -6.59
CA GLY A 20 4.62 -4.46 -5.94
C GLY A 20 4.29 -3.36 -6.96
N SER A 21 4.89 -2.19 -6.80
CA SER A 21 4.63 -1.04 -7.69
C SER A 21 5.16 -1.22 -9.12
N TRP A 22 5.96 -2.23 -9.38
CA TRP A 22 6.47 -2.56 -10.72
C TRP A 22 5.65 -3.64 -11.42
N ILE A 23 4.53 -4.10 -10.85
CA ILE A 23 3.75 -5.23 -11.37
C ILE A 23 3.29 -5.01 -12.82
N GLY A 24 2.94 -3.79 -13.20
CA GLY A 24 2.53 -3.44 -14.56
C GLY A 24 3.58 -3.75 -15.64
N ARG A 25 4.87 -3.82 -15.28
CA ARG A 25 5.96 -4.15 -16.22
C ARG A 25 5.98 -5.62 -16.62
N PHE A 26 5.28 -6.45 -15.88
CA PHE A 26 5.19 -7.91 -16.11
C PHE A 26 3.87 -8.29 -16.76
N LEU A 27 3.10 -7.33 -17.26
CA LEU A 27 1.80 -7.52 -17.86
C LEU A 27 1.75 -6.89 -19.27
N PRO A 28 0.94 -7.44 -20.16
CA PRO A 28 0.64 -6.79 -21.44
C PRO A 28 0.06 -5.38 -21.22
N PRO A 29 0.26 -4.43 -22.16
CA PRO A 29 -0.24 -3.06 -22.03
C PRO A 29 -1.73 -2.98 -21.71
N ALA A 30 -2.54 -3.87 -22.28
CA ALA A 30 -3.97 -3.97 -22.04
C ALA A 30 -4.34 -4.20 -20.55
N TYR A 31 -3.44 -4.73 -19.75
CA TYR A 31 -3.63 -4.98 -18.31
C TYR A 31 -2.79 -4.05 -17.43
N ALA A 32 -1.64 -3.63 -17.93
CA ALA A 32 -0.68 -2.83 -17.16
C ALA A 32 -1.28 -1.51 -16.65
N HIS A 33 -2.13 -0.87 -17.43
CA HIS A 33 -2.78 0.42 -17.10
C HIS A 33 -3.79 0.32 -15.94
N LEU A 34 -4.21 -0.90 -15.56
CA LEU A 34 -5.07 -1.13 -14.40
C LEU A 34 -4.35 -0.83 -13.07
N PHE A 35 -3.02 -0.85 -13.08
CA PHE A 35 -2.20 -0.66 -11.87
C PHE A 35 -1.65 0.75 -11.84
N LYS A 36 -2.20 1.58 -10.95
CA LYS A 36 -1.76 2.95 -10.75
C LYS A 36 -0.91 3.05 -9.50
N VAL A 37 0.22 3.72 -9.63
CA VAL A 37 1.16 3.90 -8.51
C VAL A 37 1.02 5.31 -7.97
N TYR A 38 0.89 5.42 -6.64
CA TYR A 38 0.75 6.68 -5.93
C TYR A 38 1.82 6.80 -4.85
N ARG A 39 2.40 7.98 -4.72
CA ARG A 39 3.28 8.32 -3.61
C ARG A 39 2.45 8.58 -2.38
N GLN A 40 2.75 7.90 -1.28
CA GLN A 40 2.12 8.11 0.02
C GLN A 40 3.13 8.67 1.00
N LEU A 41 2.66 9.48 1.95
CA LEU A 41 3.50 10.10 2.96
C LEU A 41 3.07 9.68 4.35
N MET A 42 4.06 9.43 5.18
CA MET A 42 3.88 9.08 6.59
C MET A 42 4.73 10.01 7.43
N TYR A 43 4.17 10.48 8.55
CA TYR A 43 4.78 11.47 9.41
C TYR A 43 4.78 10.97 10.84
N TRP A 44 5.82 11.30 11.60
CA TRP A 44 5.95 11.07 13.02
C TRP A 44 6.07 12.44 13.72
N PHE A 45 4.95 12.95 14.22
CA PHE A 45 4.89 14.21 14.94
C PHE A 45 5.19 14.02 16.43
N ASP A 46 5.92 14.96 17.01
CA ASP A 46 6.24 14.94 18.43
C ASP A 46 4.98 15.16 19.27
N ILE A 47 4.84 14.36 20.33
CA ILE A 47 3.82 14.51 21.36
C ILE A 47 4.37 15.44 22.43
N ARG A 48 3.62 16.46 22.82
CA ARG A 48 3.96 17.29 23.98
C ARG A 48 4.13 16.43 25.22
N GLU A 49 5.10 16.73 26.04
CA GLU A 49 5.53 15.87 27.14
C GLU A 49 4.41 15.56 28.14
N ASP A 50 3.63 16.56 28.47
CA ASP A 50 2.45 16.44 29.35
C ASP A 50 1.31 15.61 28.78
N CYS A 51 1.29 15.42 27.47
CA CYS A 51 0.25 14.68 26.74
C CYS A 51 0.64 13.24 26.38
N ARG A 52 1.91 12.81 26.57
CA ARG A 52 2.39 11.48 26.18
C ARG A 52 1.53 10.32 26.68
N PRO A 53 1.07 10.30 27.93
CA PRO A 53 0.22 9.20 28.42
C PRO A 53 -1.11 9.08 27.66
N THR A 54 -1.65 10.21 27.16
CA THR A 54 -2.91 10.23 26.40
C THR A 54 -2.81 9.45 25.09
N PHE A 55 -1.64 9.44 24.44
CA PHE A 55 -1.42 8.79 23.15
C PHE A 55 -0.81 7.40 23.25
N ALA A 56 -0.66 6.88 24.46
CA ALA A 56 -0.08 5.56 24.70
C ALA A 56 -1.14 4.43 24.66
N PRO A 57 -0.75 3.20 24.22
CA PRO A 57 -1.62 2.04 24.41
C PRO A 57 -1.80 1.73 25.90
N PRO A 58 -2.91 1.12 26.32
CA PRO A 58 -4.10 0.78 25.52
C PRO A 58 -5.12 1.93 25.43
N GLY A 59 -4.82 3.10 25.99
CA GLY A 59 -5.76 4.22 26.08
C GLY A 59 -6.03 4.90 24.75
N PHE A 60 -5.06 4.94 23.86
CA PHE A 60 -5.20 5.54 22.53
C PHE A 60 -5.29 4.46 21.45
N PRO A 61 -6.32 4.47 20.59
CA PRO A 61 -6.53 3.44 19.56
C PRO A 61 -5.71 3.70 18.31
N ILE A 62 -5.57 2.67 17.47
CA ILE A 62 -5.37 2.86 16.03
C ILE A 62 -6.66 3.46 15.48
N PHE A 63 -6.56 4.49 14.65
CA PHE A 63 -7.75 5.21 14.16
C PHE A 63 -7.68 5.52 12.66
N ILE A 64 -8.85 5.61 12.07
CA ILE A 64 -9.10 6.28 10.79
C ILE A 64 -10.18 7.31 11.07
N TRP A 65 -9.89 8.58 10.84
CA TRP A 65 -10.81 9.69 11.08
C TRP A 65 -11.19 10.35 9.76
N ILE A 66 -12.45 10.18 9.38
CA ILE A 66 -13.04 10.77 8.18
C ILE A 66 -13.95 11.91 8.64
N PHE A 67 -13.72 13.13 8.17
CA PHE A 67 -14.40 14.33 8.65
C PHE A 67 -15.06 15.19 7.56
N ALA A 68 -15.01 14.79 6.30
CA ALA A 68 -15.75 15.43 5.21
C ALA A 68 -16.85 14.53 4.65
N LYS A 69 -17.92 15.14 4.15
CA LYS A 69 -18.95 14.41 3.41
C LYS A 69 -18.36 13.79 2.16
N GLY A 70 -18.66 12.51 1.90
CA GLY A 70 -18.12 11.77 0.78
C GLY A 70 -16.80 11.04 1.04
N GLY A 71 -16.20 11.18 2.24
CA GLY A 71 -14.98 10.47 2.59
C GLY A 71 -13.70 11.02 1.97
N GLU A 72 -13.76 12.18 1.33
CA GLU A 72 -12.63 12.76 0.59
C GLU A 72 -11.51 13.28 1.49
N PHE A 73 -11.84 13.62 2.75
CA PHE A 73 -10.87 14.12 3.71
C PHE A 73 -10.84 13.23 4.94
N GLY A 74 -9.71 12.61 5.15
CA GLY A 74 -9.46 11.77 6.31
C GLY A 74 -7.98 11.57 6.55
N PHE A 75 -7.65 11.14 7.75
CA PHE A 75 -6.31 10.73 8.11
C PHE A 75 -6.39 9.55 9.08
N TYR A 76 -5.31 8.81 9.16
CA TYR A 76 -5.20 7.69 10.07
C TYR A 76 -3.93 7.80 10.90
N GLY A 77 -3.91 7.11 12.01
CA GLY A 77 -2.75 7.10 12.88
C GLY A 77 -2.73 5.93 13.85
N PHE A 78 -1.63 5.88 14.56
CA PHE A 78 -1.30 4.81 15.49
C PHE A 78 -0.92 5.42 16.83
N PRO A 79 -1.20 4.73 17.96
CA PRO A 79 -0.67 5.16 19.25
C PRO A 79 0.85 5.24 19.21
N THR A 80 1.42 5.99 20.14
CA THR A 80 2.88 6.05 20.26
C THR A 80 3.46 4.68 20.63
N LEU A 81 4.55 4.29 19.97
CA LEU A 81 5.32 3.10 20.29
C LEU A 81 6.64 3.44 20.98
N ASP A 82 7.15 4.65 20.78
CA ASP A 82 8.40 5.16 21.35
C ASP A 82 8.20 6.07 22.56
N GLY A 83 6.94 6.33 22.92
CA GLY A 83 6.56 7.26 23.98
C GLY A 83 6.80 8.73 23.66
N LYS A 84 7.17 9.09 22.43
CA LYS A 84 7.58 10.45 22.03
C LYS A 84 6.85 10.96 20.81
N THR A 85 6.60 10.10 19.83
CA THR A 85 6.00 10.47 18.55
C THR A 85 4.71 9.71 18.27
N ILE A 86 3.85 10.28 17.45
CA ILE A 86 2.66 9.62 16.89
C ILE A 86 2.81 9.51 15.39
N LYS A 87 2.59 8.31 14.83
CA LYS A 87 2.58 8.11 13.38
C LYS A 87 1.23 8.51 12.82
N ILE A 88 1.22 9.40 11.83
CA ILE A 88 0.03 9.90 11.16
C ILE A 88 0.25 9.89 9.64
N ALA A 89 -0.80 9.61 8.89
CA ALA A 89 -0.77 9.69 7.43
C ALA A 89 -2.16 9.96 6.87
N THR A 90 -2.20 10.44 5.63
CA THR A 90 -3.40 10.46 4.79
C THR A 90 -3.26 9.39 3.70
N GLU A 91 -4.35 9.13 2.98
CA GLU A 91 -4.31 8.39 1.73
C GLU A 91 -4.53 9.37 0.57
N GLN A 92 -3.60 9.42 -0.37
CA GLN A 92 -3.77 10.23 -1.57
C GLN A 92 -3.75 9.35 -2.82
N LEU A 93 -4.74 9.53 -3.69
CA LEU A 93 -4.92 8.79 -4.93
C LEU A 93 -5.10 9.74 -6.13
N THR A 94 -4.52 10.94 -6.06
CA THR A 94 -4.68 11.98 -7.08
C THR A 94 -3.48 12.10 -8.01
N ALA A 95 -2.26 11.98 -7.47
CA ALA A 95 -1.02 12.15 -8.22
C ALA A 95 -0.35 10.80 -8.49
N ILE A 96 -0.52 10.28 -9.70
CA ILE A 96 0.15 9.07 -10.17
C ILE A 96 1.66 9.35 -10.29
N THR A 97 2.48 8.38 -9.93
CA THR A 97 3.94 8.47 -10.04
C THR A 97 4.53 7.23 -10.73
N ASP A 98 5.73 7.38 -11.25
CA ASP A 98 6.54 6.24 -11.67
C ASP A 98 7.36 5.73 -10.47
N PRO A 99 7.35 4.41 -10.17
CA PRO A 99 8.05 3.86 -9.01
C PRO A 99 9.57 4.03 -9.06
N ASP A 100 10.18 4.23 -10.24
CA ASP A 100 11.63 4.47 -10.37
C ASP A 100 12.01 5.94 -10.17
N TYR A 101 11.09 6.86 -10.47
CA TYR A 101 11.36 8.30 -10.44
C TYR A 101 10.61 9.04 -9.33
N VAL A 102 10.03 8.31 -8.38
CA VAL A 102 9.28 8.90 -7.27
C VAL A 102 10.17 9.77 -6.39
N GLN A 103 9.67 10.96 -6.04
CA GLN A 103 10.30 11.81 -5.05
C GLN A 103 10.26 11.14 -3.66
N ARG A 104 11.40 10.69 -3.17
CA ARG A 104 11.51 9.99 -1.88
C ARG A 104 11.61 10.93 -0.69
N ALA A 105 12.21 12.10 -0.87
CA ALA A 105 12.26 13.10 0.19
C ALA A 105 10.87 13.67 0.47
N VAL A 106 10.59 13.91 1.74
CA VAL A 106 9.40 14.65 2.20
C VAL A 106 9.85 16.06 2.49
N SER A 107 9.13 17.06 1.99
CA SER A 107 9.49 18.45 2.17
C SER A 107 8.90 19.02 3.46
N THR A 108 9.48 20.10 3.95
CA THR A 108 8.97 20.83 5.12
C THR A 108 7.55 21.38 4.87
N GLU A 109 7.24 21.76 3.63
CA GLU A 109 5.92 22.22 3.24
C GLU A 109 4.88 21.11 3.34
N GLU A 110 5.24 19.87 2.96
CA GLU A 110 4.37 18.70 3.10
C GLU A 110 4.12 18.37 4.58
N GLU A 111 5.14 18.46 5.44
CA GLU A 111 5.02 18.27 6.88
C GLU A 111 4.12 19.33 7.52
N GLN A 112 4.33 20.59 7.17
CA GLN A 112 3.54 21.72 7.68
C GLN A 112 2.08 21.64 7.23
N SER A 113 1.83 21.28 5.96
CA SER A 113 0.47 21.09 5.45
C SER A 113 -0.25 19.96 6.19
N MET A 114 0.43 18.82 6.38
CA MET A 114 -0.14 17.71 7.14
C MET A 114 -0.53 18.12 8.56
N TYR A 115 0.35 18.84 9.26
CA TYR A 115 0.05 19.33 10.59
C TYR A 115 -1.14 20.32 10.60
N LYS A 116 -1.08 21.34 9.75
CA LYS A 116 -2.07 22.42 9.68
C LYS A 116 -3.47 21.90 9.31
N ASP A 117 -3.55 21.04 8.31
CA ASP A 117 -4.82 20.68 7.70
C ASP A 117 -5.49 19.48 8.40
N TYR A 118 -4.70 18.61 9.05
CA TYR A 118 -5.22 17.37 9.64
C TYR A 118 -5.03 17.26 11.15
N VAL A 119 -3.91 17.74 11.70
CA VAL A 119 -3.50 17.42 13.08
C VAL A 119 -3.89 18.52 14.07
N ARG A 120 -3.54 19.77 13.79
CA ARG A 120 -3.57 20.91 14.72
C ARG A 120 -4.87 21.05 15.51
N ASP A 121 -5.99 21.00 14.80
CA ASP A 121 -7.30 21.26 15.38
C ASP A 121 -8.04 19.96 15.81
N ARG A 122 -7.42 18.79 15.63
CA ARG A 122 -8.05 17.48 15.88
C ARG A 122 -7.33 16.64 16.93
N LEU A 123 -6.04 16.79 17.06
CA LEU A 123 -5.23 16.03 18.02
C LEU A 123 -4.51 16.99 18.97
N PRO A 124 -5.21 17.59 19.93
CA PRO A 124 -4.60 18.47 20.91
C PRO A 124 -3.55 17.68 21.71
N GLY A 125 -2.35 18.23 21.82
CA GLY A 125 -1.22 17.54 22.46
C GLY A 125 -0.14 17.08 21.47
N ILE A 126 -0.41 17.10 20.17
CA ILE A 126 0.60 16.92 19.13
C ILE A 126 1.19 18.27 18.76
N SER A 127 2.51 18.35 18.68
CA SER A 127 3.21 19.56 18.23
C SER A 127 3.37 19.59 16.72
N ASP A 128 3.73 20.76 16.17
CA ASP A 128 4.02 20.96 14.75
C ASP A 128 5.39 20.44 14.33
N ARG A 129 6.19 19.93 15.27
CA ARG A 129 7.49 19.36 14.99
C ARG A 129 7.33 17.93 14.45
N CYS A 130 7.70 17.74 13.18
CA CYS A 130 7.83 16.44 12.59
C CYS A 130 9.23 15.87 12.88
N GLY A 131 9.29 14.86 13.74
CA GLY A 131 10.58 14.22 14.11
C GLY A 131 11.11 13.29 13.03
N ALA A 132 10.22 12.75 12.18
CA ALA A 132 10.56 11.92 11.04
C ALA A 132 9.43 11.93 10.00
N ALA A 133 9.79 11.82 8.73
CA ALA A 133 8.84 11.61 7.64
C ALA A 133 9.41 10.61 6.62
N ALA A 134 8.52 9.87 5.95
CA ALA A 134 8.90 8.89 4.95
C ALA A 134 7.87 8.82 3.82
N SER A 135 8.35 8.58 2.60
CA SER A 135 7.48 8.25 1.47
C SER A 135 7.43 6.76 1.22
N CYS A 136 6.26 6.26 0.85
CA CYS A 136 6.07 4.91 0.34
C CYS A 136 5.22 4.92 -0.94
N LEU A 137 4.95 3.76 -1.50
CA LEU A 137 4.17 3.61 -2.71
C LEU A 137 2.94 2.76 -2.43
N TYR A 138 1.78 3.21 -2.93
CA TYR A 138 0.62 2.37 -3.12
C TYR A 138 0.49 2.00 -4.58
N THR A 139 0.15 0.76 -4.84
CA THR A 139 -0.25 0.29 -6.17
C THR A 139 -1.71 -0.07 -6.09
N THR A 140 -2.56 0.67 -6.77
CA THR A 140 -4.01 0.47 -6.70
C THR A 140 -4.56 -0.01 -8.02
N THR A 141 -5.66 -0.73 -7.95
CA THR A 141 -6.51 -1.13 -9.06
C THR A 141 -7.76 -0.24 -9.14
N PRO A 142 -8.54 -0.27 -10.24
CA PRO A 142 -9.72 0.58 -10.38
C PRO A 142 -10.76 0.45 -9.27
N ASP A 143 -10.86 -0.74 -8.66
CA ASP A 143 -11.78 -1.05 -7.57
C ASP A 143 -11.10 -1.09 -6.19
N SER A 144 -9.84 -0.71 -6.11
CA SER A 144 -9.02 -0.74 -4.89
C SER A 144 -8.94 -2.12 -4.21
N ASN A 145 -9.17 -3.20 -4.96
CA ASN A 145 -9.00 -4.58 -4.49
C ASN A 145 -7.69 -5.20 -5.01
N PHE A 146 -7.37 -6.38 -4.51
CA PHE A 146 -6.19 -7.14 -4.93
C PHE A 146 -6.35 -7.67 -6.36
N VAL A 147 -5.24 -8.00 -6.98
CA VAL A 147 -5.19 -8.86 -8.17
C VAL A 147 -4.35 -10.09 -7.84
N ILE A 148 -4.98 -11.26 -7.96
CA ILE A 148 -4.33 -12.57 -7.83
C ILE A 148 -4.89 -13.41 -8.97
N ASP A 149 -4.09 -13.62 -10.01
CA ASP A 149 -4.53 -14.31 -11.22
C ASP A 149 -3.37 -14.96 -11.96
N VAL A 150 -3.69 -15.74 -12.96
CA VAL A 150 -2.73 -16.24 -13.94
C VAL A 150 -2.43 -15.15 -14.95
N HIS A 151 -1.18 -15.06 -15.39
CA HIS A 151 -0.77 -14.11 -16.44
C HIS A 151 -1.55 -14.36 -17.74
N PRO A 152 -2.08 -13.30 -18.40
CA PRO A 152 -2.94 -13.48 -19.59
C PRO A 152 -2.32 -14.33 -20.71
N ASP A 153 -1.03 -14.19 -20.94
CA ASP A 153 -0.33 -14.85 -22.05
C ASP A 153 0.45 -16.09 -21.63
N ASN A 154 0.46 -16.47 -20.34
CA ASN A 154 1.26 -17.60 -19.89
C ASN A 154 0.73 -18.19 -18.57
N ASP A 155 0.17 -19.38 -18.66
CA ASP A 155 -0.46 -20.11 -17.55
C ASP A 155 0.52 -20.59 -16.46
N ARG A 156 1.83 -20.54 -16.74
CA ARG A 156 2.88 -20.85 -15.77
C ARG A 156 3.34 -19.64 -14.94
N ILE A 157 2.81 -18.46 -15.21
CA ILE A 157 3.08 -17.25 -14.43
C ILE A 157 1.84 -16.86 -13.65
N MET A 158 1.99 -16.70 -12.35
CA MET A 158 0.98 -16.09 -11.48
C MET A 158 1.34 -14.66 -11.19
N ILE A 159 0.36 -13.78 -11.22
CA ILE A 159 0.47 -12.38 -10.84
C ILE A 159 -0.20 -12.19 -9.49
N ALA A 160 0.49 -11.60 -8.54
CA ALA A 160 -0.09 -11.24 -7.25
C ALA A 160 0.26 -9.79 -6.87
N SER A 161 -0.71 -8.93 -6.99
CA SER A 161 -0.68 -7.54 -6.54
C SER A 161 -1.70 -7.36 -5.41
N ALA A 162 -1.33 -7.81 -4.22
CA ALA A 162 -2.14 -7.68 -3.02
C ALA A 162 -1.77 -6.37 -2.29
N CYS A 163 -1.99 -5.24 -2.97
CA CYS A 163 -1.58 -3.91 -2.53
C CYS A 163 -2.78 -3.04 -2.13
N SER A 164 -3.10 -2.02 -2.91
CA SER A 164 -4.22 -1.09 -2.73
C SER A 164 -4.30 -0.49 -1.31
N GLY A 165 -3.12 -0.26 -0.67
CA GLY A 165 -3.01 0.35 0.65
C GLY A 165 -3.33 -0.55 1.85
N HIS A 166 -3.89 -1.74 1.65
CA HIS A 166 -4.36 -2.58 2.77
C HIS A 166 -3.90 -4.05 2.72
N GLY A 167 -2.95 -4.42 1.84
CA GLY A 167 -2.56 -5.81 1.59
C GLY A 167 -1.67 -6.45 2.66
N PHE A 168 -0.86 -5.68 3.36
CA PHE A 168 0.17 -6.22 4.26
C PHE A 168 -0.38 -7.23 5.29
N LYS A 169 -1.51 -6.92 5.93
CA LYS A 169 -2.14 -7.78 6.94
C LYS A 169 -2.63 -9.14 6.38
N HIS A 170 -2.75 -9.28 5.07
CA HIS A 170 -3.21 -10.51 4.41
C HIS A 170 -2.06 -11.36 3.84
N SER A 171 -0.80 -10.91 3.99
CA SER A 171 0.35 -11.52 3.31
C SER A 171 0.54 -13.01 3.60
N ALA A 172 0.30 -13.45 4.84
CA ALA A 172 0.43 -14.86 5.21
C ALA A 172 -0.60 -15.74 4.48
N ALA A 173 -1.88 -15.36 4.52
CA ALA A 173 -2.95 -16.11 3.87
C ALA A 173 -2.81 -16.09 2.33
N ILE A 174 -2.42 -14.96 1.75
CA ILE A 174 -2.17 -14.85 0.31
C ILE A 174 -0.96 -15.70 -0.09
N GLY A 175 0.10 -15.69 0.71
CA GLY A 175 1.27 -16.55 0.47
C GLY A 175 0.92 -18.03 0.48
N GLU A 176 0.10 -18.48 1.43
CA GLU A 176 -0.42 -19.85 1.49
C GLU A 176 -1.27 -20.18 0.26
N ALA A 177 -2.22 -19.31 -0.10
CA ALA A 177 -3.07 -19.51 -1.27
C ALA A 177 -2.26 -19.65 -2.57
N LEU A 178 -1.27 -18.80 -2.78
CA LEU A 178 -0.38 -18.85 -3.94
C LEU A 178 0.45 -20.14 -3.98
N ALA A 179 1.01 -20.54 -2.84
CA ALA A 179 1.78 -21.78 -2.74
C ALA A 179 0.90 -23.01 -3.06
N GLU A 180 -0.29 -23.10 -2.48
CA GLU A 180 -1.24 -24.19 -2.77
C GLU A 180 -1.65 -24.22 -4.24
N GLN A 181 -1.95 -23.06 -4.85
CA GLN A 181 -2.28 -22.99 -6.28
C GLN A 181 -1.13 -23.44 -7.18
N VAL A 182 0.11 -23.09 -6.85
CA VAL A 182 1.29 -23.53 -7.62
C VAL A 182 1.51 -25.02 -7.50
N ILE A 183 1.39 -25.58 -6.29
CA ILE A 183 1.71 -26.98 -6.00
C ILE A 183 0.56 -27.91 -6.41
N HIS A 184 -0.68 -27.53 -6.09
CA HIS A 184 -1.85 -28.40 -6.19
C HIS A 184 -2.84 -27.98 -7.30
N GLY A 185 -2.60 -26.83 -7.96
CA GLY A 185 -3.51 -26.26 -8.96
C GLY A 185 -4.76 -25.59 -8.35
N LYS A 186 -4.94 -25.62 -7.04
CA LYS A 186 -6.05 -25.01 -6.30
C LYS A 186 -5.63 -24.68 -4.88
N SER A 187 -6.30 -23.71 -4.25
CA SER A 187 -6.13 -23.38 -2.84
C SER A 187 -7.43 -23.61 -2.06
N LYS A 188 -7.30 -23.86 -0.77
CA LYS A 188 -8.44 -23.86 0.20
C LYS A 188 -8.93 -22.44 0.48
N ILE A 189 -8.05 -21.45 0.32
CA ILE A 189 -8.39 -20.03 0.47
C ILE A 189 -8.92 -19.57 -0.88
N ASP A 190 -10.18 -19.17 -0.93
CA ASP A 190 -10.79 -18.64 -2.14
C ASP A 190 -10.27 -17.24 -2.47
N VAL A 191 -9.55 -17.12 -3.55
CA VAL A 191 -9.02 -15.85 -4.11
C VAL A 191 -9.65 -15.51 -5.47
N SER A 192 -10.70 -16.20 -5.87
CA SER A 192 -11.33 -16.09 -7.19
C SER A 192 -11.87 -14.68 -7.48
N SER A 193 -12.35 -13.98 -6.45
CA SER A 193 -12.82 -12.59 -6.55
C SER A 193 -11.71 -11.60 -6.93
N PHE A 194 -10.43 -11.99 -6.79
CA PHE A 194 -9.28 -11.14 -7.13
C PHE A 194 -8.79 -11.34 -8.57
N SER A 195 -9.55 -12.10 -9.40
CA SER A 195 -9.21 -12.29 -10.81
C SER A 195 -9.28 -10.99 -11.62
N MET A 196 -8.33 -10.80 -12.54
CA MET A 196 -8.33 -9.67 -13.51
C MET A 196 -9.54 -9.70 -14.47
N LYS A 197 -10.20 -10.84 -14.61
CA LYS A 197 -11.41 -10.97 -15.45
C LYS A 197 -12.53 -10.04 -15.05
N ARG A 198 -12.55 -9.56 -13.79
CA ARG A 198 -13.52 -8.57 -13.32
C ARG A 198 -13.37 -7.20 -13.99
N PHE A 199 -12.23 -6.94 -14.61
CA PHE A 199 -11.94 -5.72 -15.36
C PHE A 199 -12.10 -5.86 -16.88
N LYS A 200 -12.79 -6.90 -17.36
CA LYS A 200 -12.95 -7.19 -18.80
C LYS A 200 -13.39 -5.97 -19.64
N ASP A 201 -14.22 -5.10 -19.07
CA ASP A 201 -14.76 -3.92 -19.75
C ASP A 201 -13.74 -2.74 -19.79
N LEU A 202 -12.64 -2.84 -19.02
CA LEU A 202 -11.55 -1.86 -18.96
C LEU A 202 -10.31 -2.31 -19.74
N ILE A 203 -10.27 -3.58 -20.15
CA ILE A 203 -9.13 -4.16 -20.90
C ILE A 203 -9.38 -3.89 -22.39
N GLN A 204 -8.53 -3.08 -23.01
CA GLN A 204 -8.59 -2.68 -24.41
C GLN A 204 -7.40 -3.22 -25.22
#